data_76cd13bc35bf094be87d668202efeef5
#
_entry.id   76cd13bc35bf094be87d668202efeef5
#
_cell.length_a   1.000
_cell.length_b   1.000
_cell.length_c   1.000
_cell.angle_alpha   90.00
_cell.angle_beta   90.00
_cell.angle_gamma   90.00
#
_symmetry.space_group_name_H-M   'P 1'
#
loop_
_entity.id
_entity.type
_entity.pdbx_description
1 polymer ?
#
loop_
_entity_poly.entity_id
_entity_poly.type
_entity_poly.pdbx_seq_one_letter_code
_entity_poly.pdbx_strand_id
1 'polypeptide(L)'
;MITDVDADGTGTAEPGAAKPAAGEPGAGGTGTVLPELEIDVTPTFVIAAAIATRDFQDVHHDRDRAIERGGKDIFVNILTTTGLVQRYVTDWAGPDAFVRQIAIRLGVPCYAGDKLTFSGKVIEAGGAERLVEVVGRCRLGDHVTGTVRIGLGEPCGAGGPGGSARSAP
;
A
#
# COMPACT_ATOMS: atom_id res chain seq x y z
N MET A 1 41.75 35.83 -1.69
CA MET A 1 40.62 36.36 -2.46
C MET A 1 39.65 35.15 -2.61
N ILE A 2 38.73 35.01 -1.65
CA ILE A 2 37.81 33.92 -1.57
C ILE A 2 36.49 34.44 -2.17
N THR A 3 36.06 33.86 -3.28
CA THR A 3 34.81 34.21 -3.93
C THR A 3 33.68 33.41 -3.28
N ASP A 4 32.65 34.10 -2.81
CA ASP A 4 31.38 33.59 -2.33
C ASP A 4 30.73 32.66 -3.37
N VAL A 5 30.28 31.52 -2.90
CA VAL A 5 29.43 30.61 -3.66
C VAL A 5 28.01 30.76 -3.10
N ASP A 6 27.15 31.37 -3.88
CA ASP A 6 25.73 31.54 -3.55
C ASP A 6 25.06 30.16 -3.40
N ALA A 7 24.45 29.95 -2.22
CA ALA A 7 23.64 28.80 -1.92
C ALA A 7 22.27 28.95 -2.60
N ASP A 8 22.11 28.36 -3.77
CA ASP A 8 20.80 28.22 -4.42
C ASP A 8 20.06 27.07 -3.78
N GLY A 9 18.99 27.42 -3.06
CA GLY A 9 18.14 26.48 -2.34
C GLY A 9 17.24 25.70 -3.29
N THR A 10 17.69 24.53 -3.74
CA THR A 10 16.80 23.56 -4.37
C THR A 10 15.93 22.90 -3.31
N GLY A 11 14.74 23.46 -3.13
CA GLY A 11 13.68 22.82 -2.36
C GLY A 11 13.34 21.45 -2.98
N THR A 12 13.69 20.39 -2.26
CA THR A 12 13.21 19.06 -2.56
C THR A 12 11.70 19.04 -2.33
N ALA A 13 10.93 19.11 -3.43
CA ALA A 13 9.50 18.85 -3.39
C ALA A 13 9.30 17.38 -2.99
N GLU A 14 8.82 17.16 -1.77
CA GLU A 14 8.27 15.86 -1.38
C GLU A 14 7.17 15.48 -2.38
N PRO A 15 7.15 14.23 -2.90
CA PRO A 15 6.05 13.78 -3.74
C PRO A 15 4.79 13.75 -2.88
N GLY A 16 3.96 14.79 -3.04
CA GLY A 16 2.68 14.90 -2.37
C GLY A 16 1.81 13.71 -2.75
N ALA A 17 1.66 12.76 -1.83
CA ALA A 17 0.64 11.74 -1.93
C ALA A 17 -0.71 12.44 -1.98
N ALA A 18 -1.39 12.38 -3.11
CA ALA A 18 -2.75 12.90 -3.24
C ALA A 18 -3.63 12.22 -2.18
N LYS A 19 -4.09 13.01 -1.22
CA LYS A 19 -5.00 12.54 -0.18
C LYS A 19 -6.33 12.19 -0.84
N PRO A 20 -6.83 10.95 -0.76
CA PRO A 20 -8.13 10.61 -1.33
C PRO A 20 -9.22 11.47 -0.72
N ALA A 21 -10.20 11.89 -1.53
CA ALA A 21 -11.37 12.62 -1.08
C ALA A 21 -12.11 11.79 -0.02
N ALA A 22 -12.31 12.37 1.16
CA ALA A 22 -12.87 11.71 2.33
C ALA A 22 -14.36 11.37 2.12
N GLY A 23 -14.61 10.12 1.70
CA GLY A 23 -15.84 9.43 2.08
C GLY A 23 -15.65 8.89 3.52
N GLU A 24 -16.73 8.61 4.23
CA GLU A 24 -16.61 8.03 5.57
C GLU A 24 -15.73 6.76 5.53
N PRO A 25 -14.69 6.67 6.38
CA PRO A 25 -13.73 5.57 6.33
C PRO A 25 -14.43 4.22 6.49
N GLY A 26 -14.23 3.30 5.54
CA GLY A 26 -14.71 1.92 5.65
C GLY A 26 -16.22 1.69 5.57
N ALA A 27 -17.04 2.74 5.42
CA ALA A 27 -18.51 2.67 5.44
C ALA A 27 -19.12 1.98 4.19
N GLY A 28 -18.31 1.56 3.22
CA GLY A 28 -18.78 0.98 1.97
C GLY A 28 -19.46 -0.37 2.10
N GLY A 29 -20.65 -0.49 1.53
CA GLY A 29 -21.33 -1.79 1.29
C GLY A 29 -20.77 -2.53 0.07
N THR A 30 -21.28 -3.73 -0.18
CA THR A 30 -20.94 -4.49 -1.39
C THR A 30 -21.17 -3.66 -2.65
N GLY A 31 -20.19 -3.65 -3.56
CA GLY A 31 -20.21 -2.86 -4.77
C GLY A 31 -19.50 -1.50 -4.66
N THR A 32 -19.14 -1.04 -3.46
CA THR A 32 -18.39 0.20 -3.28
C THR A 32 -17.04 0.12 -3.98
N VAL A 33 -16.76 1.09 -4.85
CA VAL A 33 -15.47 1.22 -5.55
C VAL A 33 -14.57 2.11 -4.72
N LEU A 34 -13.34 1.67 -4.52
CA LEU A 34 -12.32 2.43 -3.80
C LEU A 34 -11.68 3.46 -4.73
N PRO A 35 -11.26 4.63 -4.21
CA PRO A 35 -10.46 5.58 -4.98
C PRO A 35 -9.20 4.93 -5.54
N GLU A 36 -8.78 5.32 -6.75
CA GLU A 36 -7.51 4.85 -7.30
C GLU A 36 -6.32 5.44 -6.53
N LEU A 37 -5.27 4.65 -6.41
CA LEU A 37 -3.97 5.06 -5.86
C LEU A 37 -2.89 4.87 -6.92
N GLU A 38 -2.26 5.96 -7.32
CA GLU A 38 -1.12 5.92 -8.23
C GLU A 38 0.21 6.02 -7.47
N ILE A 39 1.19 5.23 -7.89
CA ILE A 39 2.54 5.19 -7.31
C ILE A 39 3.55 5.26 -8.45
N ASP A 40 4.42 6.26 -8.42
CA ASP A 40 5.56 6.35 -9.32
C ASP A 40 6.65 5.38 -8.85
N VAL A 41 6.89 4.36 -9.65
CA VAL A 41 7.87 3.31 -9.36
C VAL A 41 9.26 3.76 -9.79
N THR A 42 9.84 4.68 -9.03
CA THR A 42 11.20 5.19 -9.32
C THR A 42 12.26 4.12 -9.00
N PRO A 43 13.48 4.17 -9.60
CA PRO A 43 14.58 3.31 -9.21
C PRO A 43 14.89 3.38 -7.72
N THR A 44 14.88 4.59 -7.14
CA THR A 44 15.07 4.80 -5.70
C THR A 44 14.01 4.09 -4.87
N PHE A 45 12.74 4.16 -5.29
CA PHE A 45 11.63 3.46 -4.63
C PHE A 45 11.86 1.95 -4.63
N VAL A 46 12.20 1.36 -5.79
CA VAL A 46 12.42 -0.10 -5.92
C VAL A 46 13.55 -0.56 -5.01
N ILE A 47 14.70 0.13 -5.05
CA ILE A 47 15.88 -0.21 -4.24
C ILE A 47 15.60 -0.03 -2.74
N ALA A 48 15.05 1.12 -2.34
CA ALA A 48 14.76 1.40 -0.94
C ALA A 48 13.75 0.41 -0.35
N ALA A 49 12.72 0.05 -1.12
CA ALA A 49 11.71 -0.91 -0.71
C ALA A 49 12.28 -2.34 -0.59
N ALA A 50 13.17 -2.75 -1.49
CA ALA A 50 13.87 -4.02 -1.40
C ALA A 50 14.73 -4.10 -0.13
N ILE A 51 15.49 -3.05 0.17
CA ILE A 51 16.30 -2.96 1.39
C ILE A 51 15.41 -2.97 2.65
N ALA A 52 14.34 -2.18 2.66
CA ALA A 52 13.43 -2.09 3.79
C ALA A 52 12.72 -3.43 4.10
N THR A 53 12.41 -4.20 3.07
CA THR A 53 11.80 -5.53 3.19
C THR A 53 12.83 -6.65 3.36
N ARG A 54 14.13 -6.31 3.37
CA ARG A 54 15.27 -7.24 3.48
C ARG A 54 15.29 -8.29 2.37
N ASP A 55 14.79 -7.94 1.21
CA ASP A 55 14.87 -8.75 -0.01
C ASP A 55 16.10 -8.35 -0.80
N PHE A 56 17.20 -9.02 -0.53
CA PHE A 56 18.50 -8.72 -1.11
C PHE A 56 18.76 -9.45 -2.45
N GLN A 57 17.71 -9.91 -3.12
CA GLN A 57 17.87 -10.43 -4.48
C GLN A 57 18.29 -9.30 -5.41
N ASP A 58 19.35 -9.53 -6.16
CA ASP A 58 19.99 -8.56 -7.06
C ASP A 58 19.03 -7.97 -8.11
N VAL A 59 18.03 -8.72 -8.56
CA VAL A 59 17.00 -8.24 -9.51
C VAL A 59 16.17 -7.05 -9.00
N HIS A 60 16.23 -6.74 -7.70
CA HIS A 60 15.48 -5.64 -7.08
C HIS A 60 16.35 -4.41 -6.78
N HIS A 61 17.68 -4.50 -6.92
CA HIS A 61 18.57 -3.40 -6.56
C HIS A 61 19.81 -3.25 -7.45
N ASP A 62 20.17 -4.26 -8.25
CA ASP A 62 21.29 -4.23 -9.18
C ASP A 62 20.77 -4.36 -10.62
N ARG A 63 20.81 -3.25 -11.36
CA ARG A 63 20.26 -3.17 -12.71
C ARG A 63 20.99 -4.10 -13.68
N ASP A 64 22.31 -4.16 -13.60
CA ASP A 64 23.12 -4.99 -14.52
C ASP A 64 22.82 -6.46 -14.29
N ARG A 65 22.73 -6.88 -13.04
CA ARG A 65 22.32 -8.25 -12.67
C ARG A 65 20.89 -8.58 -13.09
N ALA A 66 19.95 -7.64 -12.95
CA ALA A 66 18.59 -7.83 -13.39
C ALA A 66 18.53 -8.08 -14.90
N ILE A 67 19.32 -7.34 -15.69
CA ILE A 67 19.44 -7.50 -17.15
C ILE A 67 20.10 -8.84 -17.50
N GLU A 68 21.21 -9.20 -16.85
CA GLU A 68 21.88 -10.51 -17.03
C GLU A 68 20.94 -11.69 -16.80
N ARG A 69 19.97 -11.55 -15.87
CA ARG A 69 18.94 -12.56 -15.59
C ARG A 69 17.73 -12.50 -16.53
N GLY A 70 17.77 -11.68 -17.57
CA GLY A 70 16.74 -11.57 -18.60
C GLY A 70 15.61 -10.59 -18.27
N GLY A 71 15.71 -9.82 -17.19
CA GLY A 71 14.84 -8.70 -16.89
C GLY A 71 15.13 -7.49 -17.79
N LYS A 72 14.19 -6.56 -17.88
CA LYS A 72 14.40 -5.28 -18.59
C LYS A 72 15.07 -4.23 -17.71
N ASP A 73 14.85 -4.31 -16.43
CA ASP A 73 15.34 -3.41 -15.39
C ASP A 73 15.12 -4.08 -14.02
N ILE A 74 15.48 -3.40 -12.93
CA ILE A 74 15.05 -3.76 -11.57
C ILE A 74 13.54 -3.58 -11.44
N PHE A 75 12.90 -4.38 -10.61
CA PHE A 75 11.45 -4.38 -10.44
C PHE A 75 11.02 -4.56 -8.98
N VAL A 76 9.77 -4.21 -8.69
CA VAL A 76 9.18 -4.28 -7.35
C VAL A 76 9.08 -5.72 -6.86
N ASN A 77 9.52 -5.98 -5.62
CA ASN A 77 9.46 -7.30 -5.00
C ASN A 77 8.07 -7.60 -4.41
N ILE A 78 7.80 -8.88 -4.12
CA ILE A 78 6.51 -9.33 -3.60
C ILE A 78 6.16 -8.74 -2.23
N LEU A 79 7.14 -8.53 -1.35
CA LEU A 79 6.92 -8.00 -0.01
C LEU A 79 6.45 -6.54 -0.08
N THR A 80 7.10 -5.74 -0.95
CA THR A 80 6.67 -4.37 -1.24
C THR A 80 5.27 -4.35 -1.84
N THR A 81 5.01 -5.19 -2.84
CA THR A 81 3.68 -5.29 -3.47
C THR A 81 2.61 -5.63 -2.45
N THR A 82 2.87 -6.59 -1.54
CA THR A 82 1.93 -6.95 -0.45
C THR A 82 1.68 -5.77 0.48
N GLY A 83 2.73 -5.04 0.87
CA GLY A 83 2.62 -3.84 1.71
C GLY A 83 1.82 -2.72 1.02
N LEU A 84 2.00 -2.52 -0.29
CA LEU A 84 1.23 -1.54 -1.06
C LEU A 84 -0.26 -1.92 -1.16
N VAL A 85 -0.58 -3.20 -1.37
CA VAL A 85 -1.96 -3.71 -1.35
C VAL A 85 -2.60 -3.47 0.02
N GLN A 86 -1.86 -3.77 1.10
CA GLN A 86 -2.32 -3.48 2.46
C GLN A 86 -2.58 -1.98 2.64
N ARG A 87 -1.61 -1.12 2.33
CA ARG A 87 -1.71 0.33 2.43
C ARG A 87 -2.93 0.85 1.66
N TYR A 88 -3.11 0.42 0.41
CA TYR A 88 -4.23 0.84 -0.43
C TYR A 88 -5.60 0.63 0.25
N VAL A 89 -5.79 -0.54 0.86
CA VAL A 89 -7.05 -0.88 1.53
C VAL A 89 -7.19 -0.17 2.88
N THR A 90 -6.10 -0.08 3.67
CA THR A 90 -6.15 0.57 4.98
C THR A 90 -6.27 2.08 4.90
N ASP A 91 -5.69 2.74 3.89
CA ASP A 91 -5.86 4.17 3.64
C ASP A 91 -7.34 4.52 3.35
N TRP A 92 -8.06 3.64 2.65
CA TRP A 92 -9.49 3.79 2.42
C TRP A 92 -10.31 3.44 3.67
N ALA A 93 -9.97 2.36 4.35
CA ALA A 93 -10.77 1.83 5.46
C ALA A 93 -10.63 2.67 6.74
N GLY A 94 -9.56 3.45 6.87
CA GLY A 94 -9.29 4.31 8.02
C GLY A 94 -8.49 3.65 9.14
N PRO A 95 -8.14 4.39 10.20
CA PRO A 95 -7.19 3.98 11.22
C PRO A 95 -7.69 2.85 12.13
N ASP A 96 -9.00 2.67 12.24
CA ASP A 96 -9.60 1.62 13.09
C ASP A 96 -9.74 0.29 12.34
N ALA A 97 -9.36 0.26 11.06
CA ALA A 97 -9.36 -0.96 10.27
C ALA A 97 -8.15 -1.82 10.56
N PHE A 98 -8.36 -3.12 10.67
CA PHE A 98 -7.28 -4.09 10.79
C PHE A 98 -7.39 -5.18 9.74
N VAL A 99 -6.24 -5.53 9.17
CA VAL A 99 -6.16 -6.56 8.13
C VAL A 99 -6.24 -7.94 8.77
N ARG A 100 -7.20 -8.74 8.30
CA ARG A 100 -7.36 -10.14 8.72
C ARG A 100 -6.65 -11.10 7.78
N GLN A 101 -6.70 -10.81 6.48
CA GLN A 101 -6.12 -11.68 5.46
C GLN A 101 -5.79 -10.87 4.21
N ILE A 102 -4.65 -11.19 3.61
CA ILE A 102 -4.27 -10.76 2.26
C ILE A 102 -4.00 -12.02 1.44
N ALA A 103 -4.68 -12.15 0.31
CA ALA A 103 -4.46 -13.21 -0.65
C ALA A 103 -4.20 -12.58 -2.02
N ILE A 104 -2.96 -12.62 -2.50
CA ILE A 104 -2.56 -12.01 -3.76
C ILE A 104 -1.92 -13.01 -4.71
N ARG A 105 -2.00 -12.68 -5.98
CA ARG A 105 -1.29 -13.34 -7.07
C ARG A 105 -0.55 -12.28 -7.87
N LEU A 106 0.76 -12.48 -8.07
CA LEU A 106 1.55 -11.66 -8.96
C LEU A 106 1.34 -12.08 -10.42
N GLY A 107 1.28 -11.08 -11.28
CA GLY A 107 1.21 -11.23 -12.74
C GLY A 107 2.51 -10.75 -13.39
N VAL A 108 2.45 -9.63 -14.12
CA VAL A 108 3.61 -9.07 -14.82
C VAL A 108 4.54 -8.30 -13.86
N PRO A 109 5.86 -8.26 -14.11
CA PRO A 109 6.77 -7.42 -13.33
C PRO A 109 6.45 -5.94 -13.51
N CYS A 110 6.52 -5.17 -12.43
CA CYS A 110 6.44 -3.71 -12.43
C CYS A 110 7.86 -3.15 -12.31
N TYR A 111 8.39 -2.60 -13.39
CA TYR A 111 9.76 -2.15 -13.50
C TYR A 111 9.97 -0.73 -12.98
N ALA A 112 11.20 -0.40 -12.64
CA ALA A 112 11.60 0.97 -12.38
C ALA A 112 11.27 1.87 -13.60
N GLY A 113 10.67 3.03 -13.32
CA GLY A 113 10.16 3.95 -14.35
C GLY A 113 8.69 3.72 -14.74
N ASP A 114 8.04 2.67 -14.24
CA ASP A 114 6.60 2.45 -14.44
C ASP A 114 5.77 3.27 -13.42
N LYS A 115 4.49 3.44 -13.73
CA LYS A 115 3.46 3.88 -12.79
C LYS A 115 2.63 2.65 -12.40
N LEU A 116 2.43 2.44 -11.10
CA LEU A 116 1.59 1.38 -10.57
C LEU A 116 0.30 2.00 -10.04
N THR A 117 -0.83 1.65 -10.66
CA THR A 117 -2.16 2.14 -10.28
C THR A 117 -2.95 1.02 -9.61
N PHE A 118 -3.38 1.25 -8.39
CA PHE A 118 -4.29 0.37 -7.67
C PHE A 118 -5.73 0.80 -7.86
N SER A 119 -6.59 -0.17 -8.10
CA SER A 119 -8.04 -0.04 -8.07
C SER A 119 -8.65 -1.16 -7.24
N GLY A 120 -9.83 -0.95 -6.66
CA GLY A 120 -10.46 -1.97 -5.83
C GLY A 120 -11.96 -1.76 -5.68
N LYS A 121 -12.62 -2.84 -5.24
CA LYS A 121 -14.05 -2.85 -4.99
C LYS A 121 -14.38 -3.77 -3.81
N VAL A 122 -15.32 -3.35 -2.96
CA VAL A 122 -15.87 -4.21 -1.93
C VAL A 122 -16.75 -5.27 -2.57
N ILE A 123 -16.37 -6.54 -2.46
CA ILE A 123 -17.10 -7.67 -3.03
C ILE A 123 -18.00 -8.38 -2.00
N GLU A 124 -17.66 -8.29 -0.71
CA GLU A 124 -18.50 -8.75 0.39
C GLU A 124 -18.49 -7.70 1.52
N ALA A 125 -19.67 -7.45 2.10
CA ALA A 125 -19.83 -6.61 3.28
C ALA A 125 -20.80 -7.29 4.25
N GLY A 126 -20.34 -7.55 5.46
CA GLY A 126 -21.15 -8.17 6.51
C GLY A 126 -20.71 -7.74 7.90
N GLY A 127 -21.63 -7.14 8.67
CA GLY A 127 -21.29 -6.59 9.98
C GLY A 127 -20.07 -5.65 9.91
N ALA A 128 -19.09 -5.91 10.75
CA ALA A 128 -17.83 -5.15 10.80
C ALA A 128 -16.76 -5.66 9.81
N GLU A 129 -17.05 -6.60 8.91
CA GLU A 129 -16.07 -7.13 7.97
C GLU A 129 -16.33 -6.69 6.53
N ARG A 130 -15.23 -6.50 5.78
CA ARG A 130 -15.25 -6.24 4.34
C ARG A 130 -14.24 -7.15 3.64
N LEU A 131 -14.64 -7.68 2.50
CA LEU A 131 -13.73 -8.32 1.54
C LEU A 131 -13.58 -7.40 0.33
N VAL A 132 -12.36 -6.94 0.10
CA VAL A 132 -12.03 -6.01 -0.98
C VAL A 132 -11.25 -6.76 -2.05
N GLU A 133 -11.76 -6.74 -3.29
CA GLU A 133 -10.99 -7.14 -4.46
C GLU A 133 -10.04 -6.00 -4.83
N VAL A 134 -8.77 -6.32 -5.14
CA VAL A 134 -7.74 -5.35 -5.48
C VAL A 134 -7.02 -5.77 -6.75
N VAL A 135 -6.80 -4.80 -7.64
CA VAL A 135 -5.98 -4.94 -8.84
C VAL A 135 -4.94 -3.82 -8.83
N GLY A 136 -3.67 -4.18 -9.00
CA GLY A 136 -2.58 -3.23 -9.24
C GLY A 136 -2.08 -3.39 -10.67
N ARG A 137 -2.18 -2.35 -11.48
CA ARG A 137 -1.85 -2.36 -12.92
C ARG A 137 -0.66 -1.46 -13.21
N CYS A 138 0.28 -1.96 -14.01
CA CYS A 138 1.37 -1.18 -14.57
C CYS A 138 1.31 -1.18 -16.11
N ARG A 139 2.29 -0.56 -16.76
CA ARG A 139 2.35 -0.46 -18.24
C ARG A 139 2.26 -1.81 -18.96
N LEU A 140 2.73 -2.88 -18.35
CA LEU A 140 2.72 -4.22 -18.94
C LEU A 140 1.41 -4.99 -18.71
N GLY A 141 0.55 -4.53 -17.82
CA GLY A 141 -0.71 -5.21 -17.46
C GLY A 141 -0.88 -5.34 -15.96
N ASP A 142 -1.64 -6.35 -15.55
CA ASP A 142 -1.90 -6.59 -14.14
C ASP A 142 -0.64 -7.13 -13.44
N HIS A 143 -0.05 -6.28 -12.58
CA HIS A 143 1.09 -6.63 -11.75
C HIS A 143 0.67 -7.51 -10.57
N VAL A 144 -0.46 -7.18 -9.96
CA VAL A 144 -1.02 -7.91 -8.83
C VAL A 144 -2.54 -7.93 -8.89
N THR A 145 -3.12 -9.05 -8.55
CA THR A 145 -4.56 -9.23 -8.30
C THR A 145 -4.76 -9.97 -7.00
N GLY A 146 -5.87 -9.71 -6.31
CA GLY A 146 -6.15 -10.45 -5.09
C GLY A 146 -7.29 -9.89 -4.28
N THR A 147 -7.39 -10.35 -3.04
CA THR A 147 -8.40 -9.91 -2.09
C THR A 147 -7.78 -9.60 -0.73
N VAL A 148 -8.36 -8.62 -0.07
CA VAL A 148 -8.02 -8.24 1.31
C VAL A 148 -9.27 -8.30 2.15
N ARG A 149 -9.23 -9.10 3.22
CA ARG A 149 -10.27 -9.11 4.26
C ARG A 149 -9.83 -8.21 5.40
N ILE A 150 -10.67 -7.25 5.72
CA ILE A 150 -10.47 -6.32 6.83
C ILE A 150 -11.61 -6.43 7.83
N GLY A 151 -11.29 -6.19 9.11
CA GLY A 151 -12.25 -5.87 10.16
C GLY A 151 -12.27 -4.37 10.38
N LEU A 152 -13.47 -3.82 10.54
CA LEU A 152 -13.67 -2.44 10.98
C LEU A 152 -13.87 -2.49 12.50
N GLY A 153 -12.89 -2.00 13.26
CA GLY A 153 -12.95 -2.01 14.71
C GLY A 153 -14.03 -1.07 15.25
N GLU A 154 -14.57 -1.38 16.42
CA GLU A 154 -15.19 -0.36 17.27
C GLU A 154 -14.07 0.61 17.69
N PRO A 155 -14.29 1.93 17.69
CA PRO A 155 -13.28 2.85 18.17
C PRO A 155 -12.84 2.46 19.59
N CYS A 156 -11.53 2.34 19.79
CA CYS A 156 -10.94 1.95 21.06
C CYS A 156 -11.37 2.98 22.14
N GLY A 157 -12.43 2.68 22.93
CA GLY A 157 -12.94 3.59 23.94
C GLY A 157 -14.35 3.34 24.44
N ALA A 158 -15.13 2.41 23.87
CA ALA A 158 -16.49 2.13 24.32
C ALA A 158 -16.60 1.04 25.42
N GLY A 159 -15.46 0.61 26.00
CA GLY A 159 -15.44 -0.29 27.15
C GLY A 159 -15.58 0.49 28.46
N GLY A 160 -16.80 0.92 28.80
CA GLY A 160 -17.10 1.43 30.14
C GLY A 160 -16.84 0.36 31.20
N PRO A 161 -16.30 0.71 32.39
CA PRO A 161 -16.05 -0.25 33.45
C PRO A 161 -17.38 -0.76 33.98
N GLY A 162 -17.75 -1.98 33.63
CA GLY A 162 -18.83 -2.71 34.27
C GLY A 162 -18.48 -2.99 35.72
N GLY A 163 -18.91 -2.06 36.61
CA GLY A 163 -18.81 -2.20 38.04
C GLY A 163 -19.65 -3.40 38.52
N SER A 164 -19.06 -4.54 38.69
CA SER A 164 -19.62 -5.63 39.48
C SER A 164 -19.43 -5.29 40.96
N ALA A 165 -20.43 -4.71 41.56
CA ALA A 165 -20.57 -4.64 43.02
C ALA A 165 -20.73 -6.06 43.56
N ARG A 166 -19.66 -6.63 44.11
CA ARG A 166 -19.74 -7.82 44.97
C ARG A 166 -20.32 -7.41 46.30
N SER A 167 -21.59 -7.78 46.58
CA SER A 167 -22.11 -7.85 47.93
C SER A 167 -21.38 -8.96 48.67
N ALA A 168 -20.79 -8.62 49.77
CA ALA A 168 -20.31 -9.60 50.78
C ALA A 168 -21.33 -9.74 51.90
N PRO A 169 -21.44 -10.91 52.57
CA PRO A 169 -22.43 -11.24 53.59
C PRO A 169 -22.25 -10.51 54.90
#